data_dd6a2d18abac6832e7fc8f0c04c8723b
#
_entry.id   dd6a2d18abac6832e7fc8f0c04c8723b
#
_cell.length_a   1.000
_cell.length_b   1.000
_cell.length_c   1.000
_cell.angle_alpha   90.00
_cell.angle_beta   90.00
_cell.angle_gamma   90.00
#
_symmetry.space_group_name_H-M   'P 1'
#
loop_
_entity.id
_entity.type
_entity.pdbx_description
1 polymer ?
#
loop_
_entity_poly.entity_id
_entity_poly.type
_entity_poly.pdbx_seq_one_letter_code
_entity_poly.pdbx_strand_id
1 'polypeptide(L)'
;MLTDSTSSRPLGLAERYLWQVDRLACLNCAVMVTLTGALEEAALREALDVIQREQPLFRTRITTDQKGRPRYAPDAAQPIPLRVDDCPAVEWSGDVAAGLSIPFPDGTAPLVRCMWLRDKGTSMVALVFHHAIADGRSVVYWMKRLIIRATHGRMDSPEPQEDRISEPLERGYARRFRGISGLWRLVWMLVRGTFSTLQEGGPTQIPSFRPVFTGKPAVHLLQLIFDQPTTSAFRSACRRFGVNTHAGLGAAQLLAVTELFSDQAASRGLALTSTVDLRKQISPPVPDQRTGVYFSMVQTTHRIGSESSFWAVAQSIRDQLTSSMGRGHAHLVWLAFGALTAAGPRALRYLLARMPPSTLLSHLGSLSVDDTGERVRVTAFSATVCPPPMVPAVMATTVFDGRLFANFSYNPSTLSDESAHILAERFQTIIQDIADNERLPA
;
A
#
# COMPACT_ATOMS: atom_id res chain seq x y z
N MET A 1 -15.51 4.85 39.03
CA MET A 1 -14.19 4.76 38.40
C MET A 1 -14.25 3.63 37.38
N LEU A 2 -14.62 3.94 36.15
CA LEU A 2 -14.52 3.00 35.02
C LEU A 2 -13.03 2.96 34.65
N THR A 3 -12.39 1.85 34.90
CA THR A 3 -11.01 1.59 34.47
C THR A 3 -10.98 1.60 32.95
N ASP A 4 -10.37 2.64 32.40
CA ASP A 4 -10.11 2.84 30.97
C ASP A 4 -9.29 1.66 30.43
N SER A 5 -9.97 0.68 29.82
CA SER A 5 -9.38 -0.60 29.39
C SER A 5 -8.76 -0.57 27.99
N THR A 6 -8.68 0.58 27.36
CA THR A 6 -7.90 0.76 26.11
C THR A 6 -6.42 0.80 26.47
N SER A 7 -5.79 -0.36 26.56
CA SER A 7 -4.42 -0.45 27.04
C SER A 7 -3.44 0.12 26.00
N SER A 8 -2.76 1.23 26.39
CA SER A 8 -1.62 1.76 25.66
C SER A 8 -0.57 0.64 25.44
N ARG A 9 -0.08 0.48 24.20
CA ARG A 9 0.98 -0.47 23.88
C ARG A 9 2.09 0.16 23.03
N PRO A 10 3.36 -0.32 23.16
CA PRO A 10 4.44 0.09 22.26
C PRO A 10 4.11 -0.24 20.81
N LEU A 11 4.60 0.57 19.87
CA LEU A 11 4.56 0.22 18.45
C LEU A 11 5.44 -1.00 18.19
N GLY A 12 4.94 -1.92 17.36
CA GLY A 12 5.70 -3.03 16.81
C GLY A 12 6.77 -2.59 15.82
N LEU A 13 7.52 -3.55 15.30
CA LEU A 13 8.66 -3.27 14.40
C LEU A 13 8.21 -2.58 13.11
N ALA A 14 7.18 -3.12 12.45
CA ALA A 14 6.60 -2.54 11.23
C ALA A 14 5.96 -1.17 11.48
N GLU A 15 5.14 -1.07 12.53
CA GLU A 15 4.45 0.15 12.91
C GLU A 15 5.44 1.29 13.25
N ARG A 16 6.51 0.98 13.97
CA ARG A 16 7.58 1.92 14.30
C ARG A 16 8.35 2.40 13.07
N TYR A 17 8.64 1.48 12.13
CA TYR A 17 9.28 1.84 10.87
C TYR A 17 8.39 2.79 10.06
N LEU A 18 7.12 2.46 9.88
CA LEU A 18 6.16 3.28 9.13
C LEU A 18 5.99 4.67 9.78
N TRP A 19 5.89 4.73 11.11
CA TRP A 19 5.84 6.00 11.85
C TRP A 19 7.10 6.83 11.68
N GLN A 20 8.31 6.23 11.71
CA GLN A 20 9.54 6.97 11.51
C GLN A 20 9.73 7.45 10.06
N VAL A 21 9.34 6.63 9.08
CA VAL A 21 9.39 7.03 7.67
C VAL A 21 8.39 8.16 7.39
N ASP A 22 7.20 8.09 7.98
CA ASP A 22 6.19 9.16 7.87
C ASP A 22 6.75 10.51 8.32
N ARG A 23 7.49 10.57 9.41
CA ARG A 23 8.15 11.80 9.90
C ARG A 23 9.26 12.31 8.98
N LEU A 24 9.81 11.46 8.12
CA LEU A 24 10.83 11.84 7.13
C LEU A 24 10.23 12.31 5.81
N ALA A 25 9.09 11.76 5.42
CA ALA A 25 8.56 11.97 4.07
C ALA A 25 7.04 11.72 3.94
N CYS A 26 6.26 11.85 5.00
CA CYS A 26 4.82 11.51 5.04
C CYS A 26 4.50 10.17 4.35
N LEU A 27 3.83 9.28 5.04
CA LEU A 27 3.50 7.94 4.54
C LEU A 27 2.02 7.61 4.79
N ASN A 28 1.15 8.48 4.29
CA ASN A 28 -0.29 8.25 4.35
C ASN A 28 -0.71 7.26 3.26
N CYS A 29 -1.76 6.51 3.52
CA CYS A 29 -2.44 5.70 2.53
C CYS A 29 -3.92 6.09 2.43
N ALA A 30 -4.51 5.88 1.27
CA ALA A 30 -5.92 6.12 1.03
C ALA A 30 -6.59 4.94 0.34
N VAL A 31 -7.84 4.73 0.68
CA VAL A 31 -8.77 3.89 -0.06
C VAL A 31 -9.93 4.75 -0.53
N MET A 32 -10.34 4.56 -1.78
CA MET A 32 -11.32 5.38 -2.48
C MET A 32 -12.40 4.51 -3.06
N VAL A 33 -13.65 4.98 -2.93
CA VAL A 33 -14.83 4.35 -3.53
C VAL A 33 -15.59 5.40 -4.29
N THR A 34 -15.87 5.14 -5.58
CA THR A 34 -16.77 5.99 -6.37
C THR A 34 -18.17 5.44 -6.30
N LEU A 35 -19.13 6.31 -6.09
CA LEU A 35 -20.54 6.02 -5.90
C LEU A 35 -21.38 6.73 -6.94
N THR A 36 -22.46 6.09 -7.39
CA THR A 36 -23.56 6.74 -8.08
C THR A 36 -24.81 6.65 -7.22
N GLY A 37 -25.64 7.69 -7.24
CA GLY A 37 -26.84 7.79 -6.40
C GLY A 37 -26.69 8.76 -5.24
N ALA A 38 -27.73 8.83 -4.41
CA ALA A 38 -27.83 9.83 -3.34
C ALA A 38 -27.31 9.25 -2.01
N LEU A 39 -26.10 9.64 -1.65
CA LEU A 39 -25.56 9.45 -0.30
C LEU A 39 -25.87 10.70 0.54
N GLU A 40 -26.34 10.52 1.76
CA GLU A 40 -26.65 11.61 2.67
C GLU A 40 -25.47 11.88 3.62
N GLU A 41 -25.15 13.16 3.84
CA GLU A 41 -24.05 13.55 4.72
C GLU A 41 -24.26 13.07 6.15
N ALA A 42 -25.47 13.17 6.67
CA ALA A 42 -25.80 12.71 8.01
C ALA A 42 -25.55 11.20 8.17
N ALA A 43 -25.91 10.39 7.17
CA ALA A 43 -25.68 8.96 7.17
C ALA A 43 -24.19 8.61 7.11
N LEU A 44 -23.41 9.34 6.30
CA LEU A 44 -21.96 9.16 6.25
C LEU A 44 -21.29 9.54 7.59
N ARG A 45 -21.71 10.64 8.23
CA ARG A 45 -21.20 11.04 9.55
C ARG A 45 -21.51 9.99 10.62
N GLU A 46 -22.77 9.51 10.67
CA GLU A 46 -23.14 8.45 11.59
C GLU A 46 -22.32 7.17 11.37
N ALA A 47 -22.11 6.79 10.10
CA ALA A 47 -21.31 5.63 9.77
C ALA A 47 -19.83 5.79 10.19
N LEU A 48 -19.26 6.99 10.04
CA LEU A 48 -17.90 7.32 10.54
C LEU A 48 -17.81 7.18 12.07
N ASP A 49 -18.81 7.71 12.80
CA ASP A 49 -18.86 7.60 14.25
C ASP A 49 -18.95 6.13 14.72
N VAL A 50 -19.69 5.30 13.97
CA VAL A 50 -19.81 3.87 14.28
C VAL A 50 -18.48 3.16 14.07
N ILE A 51 -17.85 3.28 12.89
CA ILE A 51 -16.56 2.61 12.64
C ILE A 51 -15.46 3.10 13.59
N GLN A 52 -15.51 4.37 14.02
CA GLN A 52 -14.58 4.90 15.01
C GLN A 52 -14.79 4.26 16.40
N ARG A 53 -16.04 4.04 16.81
CA ARG A 53 -16.34 3.34 18.07
C ARG A 53 -15.94 1.86 18.02
N GLU A 54 -16.14 1.21 16.89
CA GLU A 54 -15.81 -0.21 16.69
C GLU A 54 -14.31 -0.48 16.60
N GLN A 55 -13.51 0.52 16.15
CA GLN A 55 -12.07 0.31 15.90
C GLN A 55 -11.19 1.11 16.88
N PRO A 56 -10.51 0.43 17.83
CA PRO A 56 -9.63 1.11 18.79
C PRO A 56 -8.53 1.96 18.16
N LEU A 57 -7.92 1.51 17.06
CA LEU A 57 -6.86 2.27 16.37
C LEU A 57 -7.36 3.59 15.76
N PHE A 58 -8.68 3.73 15.50
CA PHE A 58 -9.26 4.99 15.02
C PHE A 58 -9.51 5.99 16.16
N ARG A 59 -9.28 5.56 17.40
CA ARG A 59 -9.39 6.36 18.64
C ARG A 59 -8.04 6.50 19.35
N THR A 60 -6.93 6.30 18.65
CA THR A 60 -5.61 6.38 19.24
C THR A 60 -4.80 7.50 18.62
N ARG A 61 -3.83 7.99 19.39
CA ARG A 61 -2.71 8.81 18.95
C ARG A 61 -1.40 8.06 19.15
N ILE A 62 -0.35 8.50 18.47
CA ILE A 62 1.00 8.00 18.72
C ILE A 62 1.70 9.01 19.61
N THR A 63 2.19 8.56 20.76
CA THR A 63 2.97 9.33 21.73
C THR A 63 4.31 8.66 21.97
N THR A 64 5.21 9.32 22.68
CA THR A 64 6.48 8.71 23.12
C THR A 64 6.49 8.54 24.64
N ASP A 65 7.04 7.43 25.11
CA ASP A 65 7.29 7.22 26.54
C ASP A 65 8.49 8.08 27.04
N GLN A 66 8.77 8.01 28.33
CA GLN A 66 9.88 8.77 28.95
C GLN A 66 11.26 8.42 28.34
N LYS A 67 11.40 7.30 27.63
CA LYS A 67 12.62 6.89 26.91
C LYS A 67 12.57 7.23 25.43
N GLY A 68 11.57 8.02 24.97
CA GLY A 68 11.38 8.39 23.57
C GLY A 68 10.86 7.27 22.67
N ARG A 69 10.35 6.16 23.22
CA ARG A 69 9.84 5.04 22.41
C ARG A 69 8.38 5.27 22.05
N PRO A 70 8.03 5.14 20.77
CA PRO A 70 6.67 5.38 20.31
C PRO A 70 5.69 4.30 20.80
N ARG A 71 4.48 4.75 21.16
CA ARG A 71 3.39 3.88 21.59
C ARG A 71 2.04 4.43 21.19
N TYR A 72 1.10 3.54 20.95
CA TYR A 72 -0.30 3.92 20.87
C TYR A 72 -0.80 4.28 22.25
N ALA A 73 -1.48 5.40 22.33
CA ALA A 73 -2.17 5.86 23.53
C ALA A 73 -3.64 6.10 23.19
N PRO A 74 -4.58 5.61 24.02
CA PRO A 74 -5.99 5.96 23.84
C PRO A 74 -6.14 7.47 23.93
N ASP A 75 -7.06 8.02 23.13
CA ASP A 75 -7.46 9.39 23.22
C ASP A 75 -8.99 9.49 23.35
N ALA A 76 -9.48 10.48 24.13
CA ALA A 76 -10.90 10.85 24.12
C ALA A 76 -11.18 11.42 22.72
N ALA A 77 -11.76 10.61 21.88
CA ALA A 77 -11.71 10.76 20.45
C ALA A 77 -12.40 12.01 19.95
N GLN A 78 -11.64 12.88 19.31
CA GLN A 78 -12.24 13.79 18.34
C GLN A 78 -12.88 12.94 17.22
N PRO A 79 -14.05 13.34 16.68
CA PRO A 79 -14.66 12.66 15.55
C PRO A 79 -13.71 12.57 14.36
N ILE A 80 -13.84 11.52 13.55
CA ILE A 80 -13.12 11.45 12.29
C ILE A 80 -13.46 12.68 11.44
N PRO A 81 -12.48 13.53 11.08
CA PRO A 81 -12.75 14.71 10.26
C PRO A 81 -13.35 14.30 8.91
N LEU A 82 -14.47 14.90 8.53
CA LEU A 82 -15.11 14.76 7.24
C LEU A 82 -15.02 16.08 6.48
N ARG A 83 -14.25 16.09 5.39
CA ARG A 83 -14.21 17.17 4.41
C ARG A 83 -15.24 16.84 3.32
N VAL A 84 -16.11 17.78 2.99
CA VAL A 84 -17.11 17.64 1.93
C VAL A 84 -16.89 18.76 0.93
N ASP A 85 -16.68 18.41 -0.34
CA ASP A 85 -16.49 19.37 -1.42
C ASP A 85 -17.33 19.00 -2.64
N ASP A 86 -17.85 20.05 -3.29
CA ASP A 86 -18.46 19.96 -4.61
C ASP A 86 -17.42 20.37 -5.65
N CYS A 87 -16.92 19.43 -6.42
CA CYS A 87 -15.90 19.65 -7.42
C CYS A 87 -16.03 18.65 -8.59
N PRO A 88 -15.62 19.04 -9.83
CA PRO A 88 -15.67 18.15 -10.98
C PRO A 88 -14.92 16.84 -10.75
N ALA A 89 -15.48 15.72 -11.22
CA ALA A 89 -14.88 14.40 -11.02
C ALA A 89 -13.46 14.27 -11.59
N VAL A 90 -13.11 15.08 -12.59
CA VAL A 90 -11.75 15.13 -13.15
C VAL A 90 -10.70 15.62 -12.15
N GLU A 91 -11.10 16.38 -11.13
CA GLU A 91 -10.22 16.95 -10.10
C GLU A 91 -10.02 16.00 -8.91
N TRP A 92 -10.83 14.95 -8.75
CA TRP A 92 -10.81 14.08 -7.57
C TRP A 92 -9.45 13.42 -7.30
N SER A 93 -8.73 13.03 -8.35
CA SER A 93 -7.36 12.47 -8.17
C SER A 93 -6.41 13.50 -7.55
N GLY A 94 -6.50 14.76 -7.96
CA GLY A 94 -5.73 15.87 -7.39
C GLY A 94 -6.10 16.15 -5.95
N ASP A 95 -7.41 16.17 -5.63
CA ASP A 95 -7.90 16.36 -4.25
C ASP A 95 -7.45 15.24 -3.30
N VAL A 96 -7.53 13.98 -3.75
CA VAL A 96 -7.04 12.83 -2.98
C VAL A 96 -5.53 12.93 -2.78
N ALA A 97 -4.77 13.29 -3.81
CA ALA A 97 -3.33 13.49 -3.72
C ALA A 97 -2.96 14.62 -2.73
N ALA A 98 -3.70 15.72 -2.77
CA ALA A 98 -3.57 16.81 -1.81
C ALA A 98 -3.90 16.33 -0.37
N GLY A 99 -4.98 15.56 -0.20
CA GLY A 99 -5.35 14.96 1.08
C GLY A 99 -4.29 14.00 1.62
N LEU A 100 -3.66 13.19 0.76
CA LEU A 100 -2.53 12.32 1.11
C LEU A 100 -1.31 13.12 1.57
N SER A 101 -1.08 14.29 0.98
CA SER A 101 0.06 15.16 1.26
C SER A 101 -0.02 15.88 2.61
N ILE A 102 -1.17 15.86 3.28
CA ILE A 102 -1.32 16.47 4.59
C ILE A 102 -0.84 15.49 5.67
N PRO A 103 0.21 15.78 6.43
CA PRO A 103 0.67 14.91 7.50
C PRO A 103 -0.34 14.79 8.64
N PHE A 104 -0.26 13.72 9.42
CA PHE A 104 -0.89 13.64 10.73
C PHE A 104 0.12 14.17 11.76
N PRO A 105 -0.18 15.28 12.45
CA PRO A 105 0.75 15.84 13.44
C PRO A 105 0.99 14.86 14.60
N ASP A 106 2.22 14.85 15.14
CA ASP A 106 2.55 14.03 16.30
C ASP A 106 1.60 14.33 17.49
N GLY A 107 1.16 13.27 18.13
CA GLY A 107 0.29 13.37 19.31
C GLY A 107 -1.17 13.73 19.01
N THR A 108 -1.59 13.82 17.75
CA THR A 108 -2.99 14.05 17.38
C THR A 108 -3.76 12.74 17.21
N ALA A 109 -5.07 12.81 17.39
CA ALA A 109 -6.06 11.78 17.07
C ALA A 109 -7.29 12.44 16.41
N PRO A 110 -8.05 11.70 15.60
CA PRO A 110 -7.74 10.36 15.07
C PRO A 110 -6.66 10.39 13.97
N LEU A 111 -6.02 9.24 13.73
CA LEU A 111 -5.04 9.02 12.66
C LEU A 111 -5.72 8.57 11.36
N VAL A 112 -6.92 9.04 11.14
CA VAL A 112 -7.76 8.81 9.97
C VAL A 112 -8.60 10.05 9.69
N ARG A 113 -8.86 10.32 8.42
CA ARG A 113 -9.76 11.39 7.95
C ARG A 113 -10.54 10.91 6.75
N CYS A 114 -11.72 11.47 6.54
CA CYS A 114 -12.60 11.18 5.43
C CYS A 114 -12.72 12.40 4.51
N MET A 115 -12.77 12.13 3.21
CA MET A 115 -13.10 13.12 2.18
C MET A 115 -14.30 12.61 1.40
N TRP A 116 -15.25 13.48 1.13
CA TRP A 116 -16.39 13.19 0.27
C TRP A 116 -16.46 14.26 -0.81
N LEU A 117 -16.07 13.87 -2.03
CA LEU A 117 -16.04 14.71 -3.22
C LEU A 117 -17.27 14.41 -4.06
N ARG A 118 -18.02 15.44 -4.49
CA ARG A 118 -19.32 15.26 -5.14
C ARG A 118 -19.35 15.95 -6.50
N ASP A 119 -19.94 15.28 -7.51
CA ASP A 119 -20.19 15.83 -8.85
C ASP A 119 -21.45 15.21 -9.45
N LYS A 120 -22.51 16.01 -9.66
CA LYS A 120 -23.74 15.71 -10.47
C LYS A 120 -24.27 14.28 -10.36
N GLY A 121 -24.55 13.78 -9.15
CA GLY A 121 -25.11 12.44 -8.93
C GLY A 121 -24.07 11.33 -8.83
N THR A 122 -22.79 11.67 -8.96
CA THR A 122 -21.65 10.79 -8.61
C THR A 122 -20.89 11.39 -7.45
N SER A 123 -20.24 10.55 -6.66
CA SER A 123 -19.35 11.03 -5.60
C SER A 123 -18.23 10.06 -5.33
N MET A 124 -17.15 10.54 -4.71
CA MET A 124 -16.05 9.72 -4.22
C MET A 124 -15.93 9.89 -2.71
N VAL A 125 -15.94 8.78 -1.99
CA VAL A 125 -15.56 8.74 -0.58
C VAL A 125 -14.15 8.19 -0.48
N ALA A 126 -13.24 8.95 0.16
CA ALA A 126 -11.87 8.55 0.41
C ALA A 126 -11.60 8.55 1.92
N LEU A 127 -11.05 7.44 2.44
CA LEU A 127 -10.49 7.37 3.79
C LEU A 127 -8.97 7.44 3.69
N VAL A 128 -8.39 8.45 4.32
CA VAL A 128 -6.94 8.66 4.40
C VAL A 128 -6.46 8.27 5.80
N PHE A 129 -5.43 7.43 5.87
CA PHE A 129 -4.90 6.87 7.12
C PHE A 129 -3.41 7.16 7.25
N HIS A 130 -2.98 7.35 8.49
CA HIS A 130 -1.58 7.18 8.84
C HIS A 130 -1.20 5.70 8.71
N HIS A 131 -0.22 5.36 7.88
CA HIS A 131 0.06 3.95 7.54
C HIS A 131 0.49 3.07 8.73
N ALA A 132 0.93 3.66 9.84
CA ALA A 132 1.26 2.89 11.04
C ALA A 132 0.04 2.23 11.71
N ILE A 133 -1.20 2.71 11.49
CA ILE A 133 -2.39 2.13 12.13
C ILE A 133 -3.09 1.07 11.29
N ALA A 134 -2.87 1.04 9.97
CA ALA A 134 -3.60 0.15 9.09
C ALA A 134 -2.81 -0.17 7.82
N ASP A 135 -2.97 -1.39 7.34
CA ASP A 135 -2.52 -1.84 6.02
C ASP A 135 -3.65 -1.84 4.98
N GLY A 136 -3.32 -2.17 3.73
CA GLY A 136 -4.26 -2.15 2.62
C GLY A 136 -5.52 -3.01 2.85
N ARG A 137 -5.40 -4.21 3.48
CA ARG A 137 -6.57 -5.06 3.76
C ARG A 137 -7.45 -4.49 4.87
N SER A 138 -6.83 -3.95 5.91
CA SER A 138 -7.54 -3.27 6.98
C SER A 138 -8.39 -2.11 6.47
N VAL A 139 -7.80 -1.24 5.62
CA VAL A 139 -8.52 -0.06 5.13
C VAL A 139 -9.62 -0.43 4.13
N VAL A 140 -9.42 -1.46 3.30
CA VAL A 140 -10.46 -2.01 2.43
C VAL A 140 -11.64 -2.53 3.24
N TYR A 141 -11.39 -3.28 4.31
CA TYR A 141 -12.44 -3.78 5.20
C TYR A 141 -13.26 -2.63 5.79
N TRP A 142 -12.61 -1.61 6.34
CA TRP A 142 -13.30 -0.48 6.97
C TRP A 142 -14.02 0.42 5.97
N MET A 143 -13.49 0.58 4.75
CA MET A 143 -14.20 1.30 3.70
C MET A 143 -15.50 0.57 3.30
N LYS A 144 -15.46 -0.75 3.14
CA LYS A 144 -16.67 -1.54 2.86
C LYS A 144 -17.71 -1.34 3.96
N ARG A 145 -17.31 -1.47 5.22
CA ARG A 145 -18.22 -1.24 6.35
C ARG A 145 -18.79 0.17 6.37
N LEU A 146 -17.95 1.17 6.14
CA LEU A 146 -18.41 2.57 6.06
C LEU A 146 -19.50 2.75 5.01
N ILE A 147 -19.26 2.28 3.80
CA ILE A 147 -20.21 2.45 2.69
C ILE A 147 -21.51 1.68 2.95
N ILE A 148 -21.43 0.41 3.32
CA ILE A 148 -22.63 -0.38 3.62
C ILE A 148 -23.43 0.27 4.76
N ARG A 149 -22.76 0.76 5.80
CA ARG A 149 -23.44 1.43 6.92
C ARG A 149 -24.09 2.73 6.50
N ALA A 150 -23.40 3.55 5.70
CA ALA A 150 -23.93 4.82 5.22
C ALA A 150 -25.11 4.67 4.25
N THR A 151 -25.23 3.52 3.57
CA THR A 151 -26.30 3.26 2.61
C THR A 151 -27.51 2.53 3.19
N HIS A 152 -27.30 1.61 4.13
CA HIS A 152 -28.38 0.78 4.70
C HIS A 152 -28.80 1.17 6.12
N GLY A 153 -28.04 2.01 6.82
CA GLY A 153 -28.33 2.43 8.19
C GLY A 153 -28.11 1.35 9.28
N ARG A 154 -28.19 0.07 8.93
CA ARG A 154 -27.95 -1.05 9.86
C ARG A 154 -27.08 -2.11 9.19
N MET A 155 -26.06 -2.53 9.88
CA MET A 155 -25.39 -3.81 9.64
C MET A 155 -25.62 -4.68 10.87
N ASP A 156 -25.73 -5.99 10.66
CA ASP A 156 -25.56 -6.92 11.76
C ASP A 156 -24.22 -6.63 12.42
N SER A 157 -24.27 -6.39 13.73
CA SER A 157 -23.06 -6.07 14.50
C SER A 157 -22.04 -7.19 14.27
N PRO A 158 -20.77 -6.89 13.94
CA PRO A 158 -19.75 -7.91 13.96
C PRO A 158 -19.69 -8.52 15.38
N GLU A 159 -19.18 -9.74 15.47
CA GLU A 159 -18.79 -10.29 16.76
C GLU A 159 -18.02 -9.25 17.55
N PRO A 160 -18.26 -9.11 18.88
CA PRO A 160 -17.63 -8.06 19.68
C PRO A 160 -16.12 -8.10 19.43
N GLN A 161 -15.61 -7.10 18.71
CA GLN A 161 -14.17 -6.92 18.61
C GLN A 161 -13.66 -6.66 20.03
N GLU A 162 -12.61 -7.38 20.42
CA GLU A 162 -11.93 -7.07 21.67
C GLU A 162 -11.64 -5.57 21.69
N ASP A 163 -12.03 -4.88 22.73
CA ASP A 163 -11.82 -3.43 22.93
C ASP A 163 -10.34 -3.11 23.17
N ARG A 164 -9.46 -3.87 22.52
CA ARG A 164 -8.00 -3.79 22.65
C ARG A 164 -7.33 -3.57 21.31
N ILE A 165 -6.31 -2.73 21.33
CA ILE A 165 -5.40 -2.55 20.18
C ILE A 165 -4.75 -3.90 19.84
N SER A 166 -4.81 -4.28 18.57
CA SER A 166 -4.25 -5.54 18.07
C SER A 166 -2.78 -5.70 18.40
N GLU A 167 -2.34 -6.93 18.70
CA GLU A 167 -0.93 -7.23 18.91
C GLU A 167 -0.09 -6.98 17.66
N PRO A 168 1.17 -6.55 17.81
CA PRO A 168 2.04 -6.30 16.67
C PRO A 168 2.39 -7.60 15.93
N LEU A 169 2.60 -7.47 14.62
CA LEU A 169 2.83 -8.57 13.66
C LEU A 169 3.87 -9.58 14.14
N GLU A 170 5.00 -9.11 14.69
CA GLU A 170 6.10 -9.96 15.12
C GLU A 170 5.76 -10.87 16.32
N ARG A 171 4.69 -10.57 17.05
CA ARG A 171 4.17 -11.46 18.11
C ARG A 171 3.65 -12.78 17.54
N GLY A 172 3.13 -12.75 16.32
CA GLY A 172 2.66 -13.94 15.60
C GLY A 172 3.74 -14.73 14.85
N TYR A 173 4.99 -14.29 14.83
CA TYR A 173 6.06 -15.00 14.11
C TYR A 173 6.34 -16.38 14.70
N ALA A 174 6.63 -17.35 13.84
CA ALA A 174 7.13 -18.65 14.29
C ALA A 174 8.46 -18.52 15.04
N ARG A 175 8.72 -19.45 15.98
CA ARG A 175 9.94 -19.42 16.84
C ARG A 175 11.23 -19.23 16.05
N ARG A 176 11.32 -19.82 14.84
CA ARG A 176 12.50 -19.71 13.95
C ARG A 176 12.81 -18.29 13.48
N PHE A 177 11.86 -17.35 13.59
CA PHE A 177 12.03 -15.93 13.25
C PHE A 177 12.13 -15.01 14.48
N ARG A 178 12.28 -15.59 15.69
CA ARG A 178 12.38 -14.83 16.94
C ARG A 178 13.73 -15.03 17.61
N GLY A 179 14.12 -14.08 18.46
CA GLY A 179 15.34 -14.19 19.28
C GLY A 179 16.60 -14.45 18.45
N ILE A 180 17.48 -15.25 18.99
CA ILE A 180 18.80 -15.57 18.38
C ILE A 180 18.64 -16.27 17.02
N SER A 181 17.68 -17.16 16.87
CA SER A 181 17.44 -17.87 15.59
C SER A 181 16.97 -16.92 14.50
N GLY A 182 16.14 -15.94 14.82
CA GLY A 182 15.74 -14.88 13.90
C GLY A 182 16.92 -13.99 13.51
N LEU A 183 17.77 -13.64 14.48
CA LEU A 183 18.97 -12.84 14.23
C LEU A 183 19.95 -13.55 13.29
N TRP A 184 20.24 -14.83 13.51
CA TRP A 184 21.12 -15.63 12.64
C TRP A 184 20.58 -15.73 11.22
N ARG A 185 19.26 -15.93 11.06
CA ARG A 185 18.61 -15.93 9.73
C ARG A 185 18.69 -14.57 9.05
N LEU A 186 18.52 -13.49 9.80
CA LEU A 186 18.67 -12.13 9.29
C LEU A 186 20.12 -11.89 8.81
N VAL A 187 21.12 -12.21 9.63
CA VAL A 187 22.53 -12.09 9.23
C VAL A 187 22.82 -12.91 7.97
N TRP A 188 22.33 -14.14 7.90
CA TRP A 188 22.49 -14.99 6.73
C TRP A 188 21.83 -14.42 5.48
N MET A 189 20.62 -13.88 5.62
CA MET A 189 19.90 -13.20 4.52
C MET A 189 20.70 -11.99 4.01
N LEU A 190 21.23 -11.16 4.91
CA LEU A 190 22.02 -9.98 4.54
C LEU A 190 23.33 -10.37 3.84
N VAL A 191 24.09 -11.34 4.38
CA VAL A 191 25.32 -11.85 3.78
C VAL A 191 25.07 -12.40 2.39
N ARG A 192 24.04 -13.25 2.24
CA ARG A 192 23.68 -13.82 0.93
C ARG A 192 23.23 -12.76 -0.07
N GLY A 193 22.43 -11.77 0.39
CA GLY A 193 22.00 -10.64 -0.45
C GLY A 193 23.17 -9.81 -0.94
N THR A 194 24.13 -9.52 -0.05
CA THR A 194 25.35 -8.79 -0.42
C THR A 194 26.19 -9.59 -1.42
N PHE A 195 26.34 -10.89 -1.22
CA PHE A 195 27.08 -11.76 -2.13
C PHE A 195 26.44 -11.86 -3.52
N SER A 196 25.13 -12.05 -3.59
CA SER A 196 24.39 -12.01 -4.86
C SER A 196 24.54 -10.66 -5.56
N THR A 197 24.47 -9.56 -4.82
CA THR A 197 24.67 -8.21 -5.38
C THR A 197 26.07 -8.02 -5.95
N LEU A 198 27.10 -8.58 -5.30
CA LEU A 198 28.49 -8.52 -5.79
C LEU A 198 28.69 -9.37 -7.05
N GLN A 199 28.04 -10.53 -7.15
CA GLN A 199 28.17 -11.41 -8.31
C GLN A 199 27.33 -10.98 -9.53
N GLU A 200 26.10 -10.56 -9.29
CA GLU A 200 25.10 -10.30 -10.35
C GLU A 200 25.00 -8.82 -10.73
N GLY A 201 25.68 -7.95 -9.98
CA GLY A 201 25.46 -6.51 -9.99
C GLY A 201 24.21 -6.12 -9.21
N GLY A 202 24.28 -5.00 -8.49
CA GLY A 202 23.14 -4.46 -7.75
C GLY A 202 22.09 -3.81 -8.66
N PRO A 203 20.94 -3.41 -8.10
CA PRO A 203 19.96 -2.64 -8.85
C PRO A 203 20.57 -1.34 -9.41
N THR A 204 20.25 -1.08 -10.66
CA THR A 204 20.71 0.13 -11.38
C THR A 204 19.95 1.34 -10.86
N GLN A 205 20.62 2.48 -10.76
CA GLN A 205 19.99 3.77 -10.46
C GLN A 205 19.02 4.15 -11.58
N ILE A 206 17.80 4.52 -11.20
CA ILE A 206 16.80 4.99 -12.16
C ILE A 206 17.15 6.45 -12.54
N PRO A 207 17.27 6.77 -13.84
CA PRO A 207 17.52 8.13 -14.29
C PRO A 207 16.48 9.10 -13.74
N SER A 208 16.87 10.33 -13.49
CA SER A 208 16.00 11.41 -13.00
C SER A 208 15.41 11.17 -11.60
N PHE A 209 15.67 10.03 -10.95
CA PHE A 209 15.22 9.77 -9.59
C PHE A 209 16.27 10.18 -8.56
N ARG A 210 15.83 10.98 -7.56
CA ARG A 210 16.65 11.36 -6.40
C ARG A 210 15.80 11.28 -5.12
N PRO A 211 16.22 10.52 -4.11
CA PRO A 211 15.51 10.47 -2.84
C PRO A 211 15.43 11.85 -2.18
N VAL A 212 14.23 12.30 -1.85
CA VAL A 212 14.01 13.59 -1.17
C VAL A 212 13.34 13.33 0.18
N PHE A 213 13.91 13.87 1.23
CA PHE A 213 13.43 13.78 2.61
C PHE A 213 12.95 15.16 3.05
N THR A 214 11.78 15.56 2.59
CA THR A 214 11.14 16.83 2.97
C THR A 214 9.93 16.53 3.84
N GLY A 215 9.76 17.28 4.93
CA GLY A 215 8.60 17.14 5.82
C GLY A 215 7.27 17.60 5.19
N LYS A 216 7.28 18.04 3.93
CA LYS A 216 6.10 18.42 3.16
C LYS A 216 6.09 17.61 1.86
N PRO A 217 5.39 16.48 1.83
CA PRO A 217 5.25 15.73 0.60
C PRO A 217 4.39 16.50 -0.39
N ALA A 218 4.82 16.54 -1.63
CA ALA A 218 3.89 16.73 -2.73
C ALA A 218 3.63 15.31 -3.30
N VAL A 219 2.40 14.91 -3.37
CA VAL A 219 2.01 13.64 -4.01
C VAL A 219 1.20 13.98 -5.25
N HIS A 220 1.57 13.39 -6.37
CA HIS A 220 0.77 13.38 -7.58
C HIS A 220 0.23 11.98 -7.81
N LEU A 221 -0.94 11.88 -8.41
CA LEU A 221 -1.64 10.63 -8.63
C LEU A 221 -2.11 10.53 -10.08
N LEU A 222 -1.62 9.53 -10.80
CA LEU A 222 -2.14 9.15 -12.11
C LEU A 222 -2.97 7.87 -11.96
N GLN A 223 -4.21 7.92 -12.40
CA GLN A 223 -5.11 6.77 -12.34
C GLN A 223 -5.30 6.18 -13.74
N LEU A 224 -5.00 4.90 -13.89
CA LEU A 224 -5.31 4.11 -15.08
C LEU A 224 -6.45 3.15 -14.77
N ILE A 225 -7.41 3.06 -15.70
CA ILE A 225 -8.55 2.18 -15.58
C ILE A 225 -8.63 1.33 -16.83
N PHE A 226 -8.58 0.00 -16.65
CA PHE A 226 -8.78 -0.96 -17.74
C PHE A 226 -10.17 -1.55 -17.65
N ASP A 227 -10.83 -1.66 -18.77
CA ASP A 227 -12.17 -2.24 -18.85
C ASP A 227 -12.18 -3.74 -18.51
N GLN A 228 -13.37 -4.29 -18.35
CA GLN A 228 -13.54 -5.70 -18.01
C GLN A 228 -12.98 -6.65 -19.08
N PRO A 229 -13.19 -6.43 -20.41
CA PRO A 229 -12.59 -7.28 -21.43
C PRO A 229 -11.05 -7.30 -21.37
N THR A 230 -10.41 -6.14 -21.30
CA THR A 230 -8.95 -6.01 -21.20
C THR A 230 -8.41 -6.68 -19.93
N THR A 231 -9.04 -6.41 -18.78
CA THR A 231 -8.67 -7.01 -17.50
C THR A 231 -8.79 -8.54 -17.53
N SER A 232 -9.87 -9.06 -18.10
CA SER A 232 -10.12 -10.51 -18.22
C SER A 232 -9.09 -11.18 -19.12
N ALA A 233 -8.82 -10.59 -20.29
CA ALA A 233 -7.84 -11.09 -21.25
C ALA A 233 -6.42 -11.09 -20.64
N PHE A 234 -5.98 -9.99 -20.03
CA PHE A 234 -4.70 -9.92 -19.35
C PHE A 234 -4.55 -10.99 -18.25
N ARG A 235 -5.57 -11.17 -17.41
CA ARG A 235 -5.57 -12.20 -16.36
C ARG A 235 -5.58 -13.61 -16.92
N SER A 236 -6.23 -13.83 -18.06
CA SER A 236 -6.23 -15.10 -18.78
C SER A 236 -4.85 -15.42 -19.34
N ALA A 237 -4.21 -14.45 -20.01
CA ALA A 237 -2.83 -14.56 -20.49
C ALA A 237 -1.87 -14.90 -19.34
N CYS A 238 -1.96 -14.22 -18.20
CA CYS A 238 -1.15 -14.54 -17.03
C CYS A 238 -1.30 -16.01 -16.62
N ARG A 239 -2.54 -16.51 -16.53
CA ARG A 239 -2.79 -17.93 -16.17
C ARG A 239 -2.22 -18.89 -17.21
N ARG A 240 -2.40 -18.60 -18.50
CA ARG A 240 -1.87 -19.40 -19.61
C ARG A 240 -0.35 -19.56 -19.55
N PHE A 241 0.36 -18.49 -19.19
CA PHE A 241 1.81 -18.50 -19.04
C PHE A 241 2.29 -18.90 -17.62
N GLY A 242 1.38 -19.41 -16.78
CA GLY A 242 1.70 -19.94 -15.46
C GLY A 242 2.14 -18.90 -14.44
N VAL A 243 1.77 -17.62 -14.62
CA VAL A 243 2.06 -16.54 -13.66
C VAL A 243 0.77 -16.00 -13.04
N ASN A 244 0.87 -15.40 -11.87
CA ASN A 244 -0.25 -14.69 -11.27
C ASN A 244 -0.32 -13.24 -11.78
N THR A 245 -1.47 -12.60 -11.60
CA THR A 245 -1.70 -11.21 -12.01
C THR A 245 -0.66 -10.25 -11.42
N HIS A 246 -0.23 -10.46 -10.17
CA HIS A 246 0.80 -9.64 -9.52
C HIS A 246 2.13 -9.67 -10.28
N ALA A 247 2.59 -10.86 -10.68
CA ALA A 247 3.83 -11.00 -11.45
C ALA A 247 3.72 -10.38 -12.85
N GLY A 248 2.57 -10.50 -13.51
CA GLY A 248 2.30 -9.83 -14.78
C GLY A 248 2.32 -8.30 -14.65
N LEU A 249 1.64 -7.76 -13.64
CA LEU A 249 1.66 -6.31 -13.35
C LEU A 249 3.08 -5.81 -13.02
N GLY A 250 3.83 -6.60 -12.24
CA GLY A 250 5.23 -6.29 -11.94
C GLY A 250 6.13 -6.28 -13.17
N ALA A 251 5.93 -7.22 -14.11
CA ALA A 251 6.66 -7.25 -15.37
C ALA A 251 6.35 -6.02 -16.22
N ALA A 252 5.08 -5.64 -16.35
CA ALA A 252 4.67 -4.44 -17.06
C ALA A 252 5.30 -3.18 -16.42
N GLN A 253 5.31 -3.08 -15.09
CA GLN A 253 5.93 -1.96 -14.38
C GLN A 253 7.44 -1.89 -14.59
N LEU A 254 8.16 -3.01 -14.50
CA LEU A 254 9.61 -3.03 -14.71
C LEU A 254 9.99 -2.72 -16.15
N LEU A 255 9.24 -3.23 -17.13
CA LEU A 255 9.44 -2.92 -18.54
C LEU A 255 9.15 -1.43 -18.83
N ALA A 256 8.13 -0.85 -18.19
CA ALA A 256 7.88 0.59 -18.33
C ALA A 256 9.04 1.44 -17.80
N VAL A 257 9.72 1.01 -16.73
CA VAL A 257 10.89 1.73 -16.20
C VAL A 257 12.04 1.79 -17.20
N THR A 258 12.15 0.83 -18.13
CA THR A 258 13.23 0.87 -19.15
C THR A 258 13.15 2.09 -20.07
N GLU A 259 11.97 2.66 -20.26
CA GLU A 259 11.76 3.87 -21.09
C GLU A 259 12.46 5.12 -20.51
N LEU A 260 12.77 5.11 -19.21
CA LEU A 260 13.49 6.23 -18.59
C LEU A 260 14.99 6.24 -18.87
N PHE A 261 15.53 5.19 -19.51
CA PHE A 261 16.95 5.10 -19.83
C PHE A 261 17.22 5.52 -21.27
N SER A 262 18.25 6.34 -21.48
CA SER A 262 18.67 6.77 -22.82
C SER A 262 19.18 5.61 -23.69
N ASP A 263 19.83 4.61 -23.06
CA ASP A 263 20.25 3.37 -23.73
C ASP A 263 19.36 2.23 -23.27
N GLN A 264 18.29 1.99 -23.98
CA GLN A 264 17.31 0.93 -23.67
C GLN A 264 17.85 -0.46 -24.01
N ALA A 265 18.86 -0.58 -24.87
CA ALA A 265 19.44 -1.86 -25.28
C ALA A 265 20.26 -2.52 -24.17
N ALA A 266 20.85 -1.73 -23.27
CA ALA A 266 21.68 -2.25 -22.21
C ALA A 266 20.86 -3.03 -21.17
N SER A 267 21.27 -4.27 -20.90
CA SER A 267 20.67 -5.08 -19.83
C SER A 267 21.03 -4.53 -18.45
N ARG A 268 20.02 -4.24 -17.62
CA ARG A 268 20.13 -3.63 -16.28
C ARG A 268 19.47 -4.46 -15.21
N GLY A 269 20.01 -4.41 -14.00
CA GLY A 269 19.32 -4.91 -12.82
C GLY A 269 18.26 -3.90 -12.37
N LEU A 270 16.97 -4.22 -12.50
CA LEU A 270 15.88 -3.40 -11.97
C LEU A 270 15.24 -4.10 -10.78
N ALA A 271 14.98 -3.34 -9.71
CA ALA A 271 14.38 -3.88 -8.52
C ALA A 271 12.87 -3.61 -8.46
N LEU A 272 12.13 -4.63 -8.05
CA LEU A 272 10.71 -4.57 -7.73
C LEU A 272 10.50 -4.92 -6.26
N THR A 273 9.87 -4.01 -5.51
CA THR A 273 9.38 -4.29 -4.16
C THR A 273 7.91 -4.68 -4.24
N SER A 274 7.61 -5.90 -3.84
CA SER A 274 6.25 -6.43 -3.76
C SER A 274 5.74 -6.39 -2.33
N THR A 275 4.55 -5.85 -2.09
CA THR A 275 3.88 -6.00 -0.79
C THR A 275 3.24 -7.38 -0.68
N VAL A 276 3.38 -8.00 0.48
CA VAL A 276 2.86 -9.36 0.74
C VAL A 276 2.09 -9.38 2.05
N ASP A 277 0.91 -10.01 2.06
CA ASP A 277 0.10 -10.19 3.25
C ASP A 277 0.63 -11.35 4.11
N LEU A 278 0.84 -11.10 5.40
CA LEU A 278 1.34 -12.10 6.36
C LEU A 278 0.25 -12.64 7.29
N ARG A 279 -1.01 -12.20 7.18
CA ARG A 279 -2.09 -12.62 8.10
C ARG A 279 -2.21 -14.13 8.25
N LYS A 280 -2.07 -14.86 7.14
CA LYS A 280 -2.14 -16.34 7.12
C LYS A 280 -0.83 -17.03 7.44
N GLN A 281 0.28 -16.28 7.57
CA GLN A 281 1.63 -16.80 7.78
C GLN A 281 2.13 -16.64 9.22
N ILE A 282 1.33 -16.03 10.06
CA ILE A 282 1.59 -15.88 11.51
C ILE A 282 0.67 -16.81 12.31
N SER A 283 0.96 -17.00 13.58
CA SER A 283 0.21 -17.88 14.46
C SER A 283 -0.20 -17.17 15.75
N PRO A 284 -1.50 -17.15 16.08
CA PRO A 284 -2.61 -17.60 15.24
C PRO A 284 -2.79 -16.76 13.98
N PRO A 285 -3.45 -17.28 12.92
CA PRO A 285 -3.80 -16.49 11.75
C PRO A 285 -4.69 -15.29 12.12
N VAL A 286 -4.46 -14.17 11.43
CA VAL A 286 -5.21 -12.93 11.68
C VAL A 286 -6.35 -12.80 10.67
N PRO A 287 -7.60 -12.66 11.13
CA PRO A 287 -8.74 -12.46 10.23
C PRO A 287 -8.69 -11.07 9.57
N ASP A 288 -9.38 -10.93 8.43
CA ASP A 288 -9.39 -9.68 7.65
C ASP A 288 -10.02 -8.50 8.42
N GLN A 289 -10.92 -8.79 9.36
CA GLN A 289 -11.55 -7.79 10.24
C GLN A 289 -10.57 -7.13 11.21
N ARG A 290 -9.48 -7.80 11.52
CA ARG A 290 -8.48 -7.29 12.47
C ARG A 290 -7.66 -6.16 11.82
N THR A 291 -7.76 -4.97 12.38
CA THR A 291 -7.02 -3.80 11.93
C THR A 291 -5.59 -3.80 12.47
N GLY A 292 -4.65 -3.40 11.64
CA GLY A 292 -3.23 -3.31 12.00
C GLY A 292 -2.33 -3.39 10.78
N VAL A 293 -1.04 -3.53 11.05
CA VAL A 293 0.01 -3.66 10.03
C VAL A 293 0.43 -5.13 9.94
N TYR A 294 -0.16 -5.86 9.01
CA TYR A 294 0.08 -7.31 8.82
C TYR A 294 0.66 -7.64 7.45
N PHE A 295 1.23 -6.67 6.77
CA PHE A 295 1.94 -6.87 5.51
C PHE A 295 3.46 -6.87 5.72
N SER A 296 4.18 -7.29 4.70
CA SER A 296 5.61 -7.08 4.58
C SER A 296 5.98 -6.74 3.14
N MET A 297 7.26 -6.54 2.92
CA MET A 297 7.83 -6.22 1.61
C MET A 297 8.87 -7.26 1.23
N VAL A 298 8.85 -7.68 -0.04
CA VAL A 298 9.87 -8.54 -0.61
C VAL A 298 10.42 -7.86 -1.86
N GLN A 299 11.71 -7.59 -1.86
CA GLN A 299 12.41 -7.05 -3.03
C GLN A 299 12.98 -8.19 -3.86
N THR A 300 12.75 -8.09 -5.17
CA THR A 300 13.34 -8.97 -6.19
C THR A 300 14.10 -8.11 -7.20
N THR A 301 15.15 -8.66 -7.83
CA THR A 301 15.96 -7.94 -8.83
C THR A 301 15.98 -8.74 -10.12
N HIS A 302 15.75 -8.06 -11.23
CA HIS A 302 15.60 -8.68 -12.55
C HIS A 302 16.50 -7.98 -13.55
N ARG A 303 17.22 -8.75 -14.36
CA ARG A 303 18.01 -8.19 -15.48
C ARG A 303 17.08 -7.97 -16.67
N ILE A 304 16.94 -6.74 -17.10
CA ILE A 304 16.02 -6.31 -18.16
C ILE A 304 16.77 -5.46 -19.18
N GLY A 305 16.60 -5.77 -20.44
CA GLY A 305 17.06 -5.02 -21.62
C GLY A 305 16.01 -5.11 -22.72
N SER A 306 16.28 -4.51 -23.89
CA SER A 306 15.33 -4.43 -25.02
C SER A 306 14.81 -5.81 -25.50
N GLU A 307 15.63 -6.84 -25.41
CA GLU A 307 15.27 -8.20 -25.83
C GLU A 307 14.57 -9.02 -24.74
N SER A 308 14.24 -8.40 -23.61
CA SER A 308 13.62 -9.12 -22.51
C SER A 308 12.16 -9.43 -22.81
N SER A 309 11.83 -10.75 -22.87
CA SER A 309 10.44 -11.19 -23.00
C SER A 309 9.62 -10.83 -21.76
N PHE A 310 8.44 -10.25 -21.95
CA PHE A 310 7.48 -9.96 -20.89
C PHE A 310 7.23 -11.18 -19.98
N TRP A 311 7.00 -12.35 -20.60
CA TRP A 311 6.69 -13.57 -19.84
C TRP A 311 7.88 -14.11 -19.06
N ALA A 312 9.10 -13.97 -19.60
CA ALA A 312 10.32 -14.33 -18.88
C ALA A 312 10.51 -13.46 -17.64
N VAL A 313 10.26 -12.14 -17.74
CA VAL A 313 10.30 -11.23 -16.58
C VAL A 313 9.22 -11.59 -15.57
N ALA A 314 7.99 -11.84 -16.01
CA ALA A 314 6.88 -12.20 -15.12
C ALA A 314 7.15 -13.54 -14.38
N GLN A 315 7.69 -14.54 -15.07
CA GLN A 315 8.09 -15.82 -14.45
C GLN A 315 9.22 -15.63 -13.45
N SER A 316 10.22 -14.81 -13.78
CA SER A 316 11.31 -14.48 -12.85
C SER A 316 10.79 -13.80 -11.57
N ILE A 317 9.83 -12.86 -11.69
CA ILE A 317 9.18 -12.23 -10.52
C ILE A 317 8.47 -13.27 -9.66
N ARG A 318 7.63 -14.12 -10.27
CA ARG A 318 6.91 -15.20 -9.57
C ARG A 318 7.88 -16.11 -8.80
N ASP A 319 8.94 -16.55 -9.46
CA ASP A 319 9.87 -17.54 -8.91
C ASP A 319 10.73 -16.95 -7.78
N GLN A 320 11.25 -15.75 -7.97
CA GLN A 320 12.02 -15.06 -6.92
C GLN A 320 11.14 -14.70 -5.71
N LEU A 321 9.91 -14.23 -5.94
CA LEU A 321 8.97 -13.92 -4.87
C LEU A 321 8.58 -15.18 -4.09
N THR A 322 8.22 -16.27 -4.78
CA THR A 322 7.88 -17.57 -4.17
C THR A 322 9.05 -18.11 -3.35
N SER A 323 10.25 -18.08 -3.91
CA SER A 323 11.48 -18.52 -3.22
C SER A 323 11.78 -17.68 -1.99
N SER A 324 11.63 -16.35 -2.07
CA SER A 324 11.85 -15.43 -0.95
C SER A 324 10.83 -15.65 0.17
N MET A 325 9.56 -15.85 -0.20
CA MET A 325 8.51 -16.19 0.76
C MET A 325 8.78 -17.52 1.46
N GLY A 326 9.16 -18.56 0.72
CA GLY A 326 9.53 -19.87 1.29
C GLY A 326 10.72 -19.81 2.26
N ARG A 327 11.69 -18.94 2.00
CA ARG A 327 12.82 -18.68 2.89
C ARG A 327 12.47 -17.79 4.09
N GLY A 328 11.29 -17.18 4.11
CA GLY A 328 10.82 -16.31 5.18
C GLY A 328 11.41 -14.89 5.16
N HIS A 329 11.90 -14.42 4.02
CA HIS A 329 12.46 -13.07 3.89
C HIS A 329 11.45 -12.00 4.33
N ALA A 330 10.17 -12.18 4.03
CA ALA A 330 9.11 -11.27 4.46
C ALA A 330 9.03 -11.08 5.98
N HIS A 331 9.35 -12.10 6.79
CA HIS A 331 9.43 -11.98 8.24
C HIS A 331 10.70 -11.25 8.70
N LEU A 332 11.81 -11.47 7.99
CA LEU A 332 13.11 -10.93 8.35
C LEU A 332 13.25 -9.43 8.02
N VAL A 333 12.53 -8.94 7.02
CA VAL A 333 12.54 -7.51 6.62
C VAL A 333 12.18 -6.61 7.80
N TRP A 334 11.13 -6.92 8.55
CA TRP A 334 10.75 -6.11 9.70
C TRP A 334 11.74 -6.20 10.86
N LEU A 335 12.44 -7.34 11.02
CA LEU A 335 13.54 -7.43 11.98
C LEU A 335 14.70 -6.51 11.57
N ALA A 336 15.06 -6.46 10.28
CA ALA A 336 16.09 -5.57 9.75
C ALA A 336 15.72 -4.10 9.95
N PHE A 337 14.54 -3.69 9.52
CA PHE A 337 14.06 -2.32 9.71
C PHE A 337 13.82 -1.97 11.18
N GLY A 338 13.44 -2.94 11.99
CA GLY A 338 13.32 -2.77 13.43
C GLY A 338 14.64 -2.43 14.11
N ALA A 339 15.73 -3.11 13.74
CA ALA A 339 17.08 -2.79 14.22
C ALA A 339 17.52 -1.39 13.75
N LEU A 340 17.21 -1.06 12.49
CA LEU A 340 17.54 0.23 11.90
C LEU A 340 16.82 1.40 12.59
N THR A 341 15.53 1.24 12.87
CA THR A 341 14.75 2.25 13.59
C THR A 341 15.21 2.41 15.04
N ALA A 342 15.78 1.37 15.64
CA ALA A 342 16.38 1.46 16.98
C ALA A 342 17.66 2.32 17.02
N ALA A 343 18.39 2.40 15.89
CA ALA A 343 19.56 3.28 15.77
C ALA A 343 19.18 4.78 15.59
N GLY A 344 17.89 5.08 15.45
CA GLY A 344 17.34 6.42 15.42
C GLY A 344 17.12 7.00 14.03
N PRO A 345 16.40 8.15 13.93
CA PRO A 345 15.93 8.69 12.65
C PRO A 345 17.07 9.17 11.72
N ARG A 346 18.21 9.59 12.27
CA ARG A 346 19.38 9.99 11.45
C ARG A 346 19.99 8.78 10.74
N ALA A 347 20.14 7.64 11.45
CA ALA A 347 20.65 6.41 10.87
C ALA A 347 19.68 5.85 9.82
N LEU A 348 18.38 5.87 10.11
CA LEU A 348 17.33 5.47 9.17
C LEU A 348 17.42 6.31 7.88
N ARG A 349 17.42 7.63 8.00
CA ARG A 349 17.54 8.55 6.86
C ARG A 349 18.81 8.29 6.04
N TYR A 350 19.96 8.13 6.71
CA TYR A 350 21.23 7.85 6.05
C TYR A 350 21.20 6.59 5.20
N LEU A 351 20.60 5.52 5.71
CA LEU A 351 20.49 4.24 5.01
C LEU A 351 19.45 4.30 3.89
N LEU A 352 18.27 4.86 4.15
CA LEU A 352 17.25 5.02 3.11
C LEU A 352 17.74 5.83 1.92
N ALA A 353 18.55 6.87 2.17
CA ALA A 353 19.14 7.68 1.11
C ALA A 353 20.18 6.93 0.24
N ARG A 354 20.66 5.78 0.70
CA ARG A 354 21.65 4.94 0.01
C ARG A 354 21.13 3.63 -0.50
N MET A 355 19.88 3.31 -0.17
CA MET A 355 19.23 2.14 -0.76
C MET A 355 19.06 2.36 -2.27
N PRO A 356 19.38 1.34 -3.09
CA PRO A 356 19.11 1.44 -4.50
C PRO A 356 17.60 1.59 -4.71
N PRO A 357 17.18 2.44 -5.67
CA PRO A 357 15.77 2.65 -5.95
C PRO A 357 15.13 1.35 -6.44
N SER A 358 13.91 1.13 -6.02
CA SER A 358 13.06 0.06 -6.51
C SER A 358 11.67 0.60 -6.82
N THR A 359 11.02 0.07 -7.83
CA THR A 359 9.58 0.31 -8.00
C THR A 359 8.81 -0.48 -6.95
N LEU A 360 7.66 0.02 -6.51
CA LEU A 360 6.83 -0.68 -5.55
C LEU A 360 5.48 -1.04 -6.16
N LEU A 361 5.10 -2.30 -6.04
CA LEU A 361 3.80 -2.81 -6.44
C LEU A 361 3.01 -3.32 -5.23
N SER A 362 1.83 -2.74 -5.03
CA SER A 362 0.83 -3.20 -4.08
C SER A 362 -0.42 -3.67 -4.82
N HIS A 363 -0.64 -4.98 -4.91
CA HIS A 363 -1.82 -5.55 -5.56
C HIS A 363 -2.77 -6.11 -4.52
N LEU A 364 -3.90 -5.43 -4.29
CA LEU A 364 -4.91 -5.84 -3.30
C LEU A 364 -5.85 -6.95 -3.80
N GLY A 365 -5.70 -7.37 -5.06
CA GLY A 365 -6.51 -8.42 -5.67
C GLY A 365 -7.89 -7.96 -6.10
N SER A 366 -8.82 -8.93 -6.20
CA SER A 366 -10.21 -8.65 -6.55
C SER A 366 -10.98 -8.23 -5.29
N LEU A 367 -11.65 -7.09 -5.38
CA LEU A 367 -12.49 -6.54 -4.33
C LEU A 367 -13.95 -6.66 -4.74
N SER A 368 -14.82 -6.85 -3.77
CA SER A 368 -16.28 -6.76 -3.91
C SER A 368 -16.82 -5.91 -2.79
N VAL A 369 -17.91 -5.24 -3.01
CA VAL A 369 -18.75 -4.65 -1.98
C VAL A 369 -20.06 -5.41 -2.04
N ASP A 370 -20.49 -5.94 -0.90
CA ASP A 370 -21.78 -6.57 -0.80
C ASP A 370 -22.87 -5.52 -1.03
N ASP A 371 -24.10 -5.94 -1.19
CA ASP A 371 -25.22 -5.07 -1.53
C ASP A 371 -25.15 -3.70 -0.84
N THR A 372 -25.22 -2.64 -1.63
CA THR A 372 -25.31 -1.24 -1.17
C THR A 372 -26.73 -0.68 -1.27
N GLY A 373 -27.72 -1.54 -1.58
CA GLY A 373 -29.12 -1.17 -1.78
C GLY A 373 -29.37 -0.51 -3.14
N GLU A 374 -30.64 -0.21 -3.40
CA GLU A 374 -31.08 0.32 -4.70
C GLU A 374 -30.69 1.80 -4.91
N ARG A 375 -30.45 2.56 -3.84
CA ARG A 375 -30.24 4.01 -3.89
C ARG A 375 -28.81 4.44 -4.22
N VAL A 376 -27.83 3.61 -3.90
CA VAL A 376 -26.41 3.92 -4.08
C VAL A 376 -25.70 2.71 -4.66
N ARG A 377 -24.95 2.90 -5.72
CA ARG A 377 -24.15 1.86 -6.35
C ARG A 377 -22.67 2.22 -6.29
N VAL A 378 -21.84 1.28 -5.86
CA VAL A 378 -20.38 1.37 -5.96
C VAL A 378 -19.98 1.10 -7.42
N THR A 379 -19.26 2.03 -8.04
CA THR A 379 -18.81 1.93 -9.44
C THR A 379 -17.31 1.78 -9.59
N ALA A 380 -16.53 2.15 -8.54
CA ALA A 380 -15.09 1.95 -8.51
C ALA A 380 -14.63 1.73 -7.07
N PHE A 381 -13.55 0.94 -6.91
CA PHE A 381 -12.89 0.72 -5.64
C PHE A 381 -11.38 0.66 -5.89
N SER A 382 -10.64 1.61 -5.35
CA SER A 382 -9.19 1.70 -5.55
C SER A 382 -8.46 2.14 -4.27
N ALA A 383 -7.13 2.02 -4.29
CA ALA A 383 -6.29 2.43 -3.18
C ALA A 383 -5.02 3.10 -3.68
N THR A 384 -4.39 3.89 -2.83
CA THR A 384 -3.11 4.53 -3.11
C THR A 384 -2.34 4.78 -1.81
N VAL A 385 -1.06 5.11 -1.92
CA VAL A 385 -0.18 5.40 -0.78
C VAL A 385 0.86 6.43 -1.19
N CYS A 386 1.27 7.28 -0.26
CA CYS A 386 2.41 8.17 -0.48
C CYS A 386 3.66 7.36 -0.81
N PRO A 387 4.44 7.74 -1.83
CA PRO A 387 5.67 7.04 -2.16
C PRO A 387 6.72 7.23 -1.05
N PRO A 388 7.30 6.13 -0.52
CA PRO A 388 8.45 6.24 0.36
C PRO A 388 9.63 6.92 -0.35
N PRO A 389 10.54 7.59 0.37
CA PRO A 389 11.60 8.41 -0.23
C PRO A 389 12.52 7.68 -1.21
N MET A 390 12.70 6.36 -1.06
CA MET A 390 13.53 5.52 -1.91
C MET A 390 12.78 4.91 -3.11
N VAL A 391 11.50 5.21 -3.25
CA VAL A 391 10.62 4.63 -4.29
C VAL A 391 10.22 5.74 -5.27
N PRO A 392 10.62 5.66 -6.55
CA PRO A 392 10.24 6.65 -7.56
C PRO A 392 8.74 6.79 -7.73
N ALA A 393 8.06 5.66 -7.84
CA ALA A 393 6.61 5.60 -7.93
C ALA A 393 6.09 4.32 -7.27
N VAL A 394 4.95 4.45 -6.61
CA VAL A 394 4.18 3.30 -6.10
C VAL A 394 3.04 3.03 -7.05
N MET A 395 2.88 1.78 -7.46
CA MET A 395 1.69 1.33 -8.16
C MET A 395 0.82 0.51 -7.20
N ALA A 396 -0.35 1.05 -6.88
CA ALA A 396 -1.38 0.35 -6.12
C ALA A 396 -2.49 -0.11 -7.07
N THR A 397 -2.78 -1.41 -7.08
CA THR A 397 -3.74 -1.99 -8.02
C THR A 397 -4.83 -2.78 -7.33
N THR A 398 -6.05 -2.67 -7.86
CA THR A 398 -7.23 -3.41 -7.42
C THR A 398 -8.03 -3.87 -8.64
N VAL A 399 -8.74 -4.96 -8.50
CA VAL A 399 -9.77 -5.33 -9.48
C VAL A 399 -11.14 -5.20 -8.81
N PHE A 400 -12.01 -4.40 -9.39
CA PHE A 400 -13.38 -4.22 -8.91
C PHE A 400 -14.36 -4.28 -10.08
N ASP A 401 -15.43 -5.05 -9.94
CA ASP A 401 -16.43 -5.29 -11.00
C ASP A 401 -15.76 -5.68 -12.34
N GLY A 402 -14.76 -6.58 -12.29
CA GLY A 402 -14.02 -7.04 -13.45
C GLY A 402 -13.03 -6.03 -14.05
N ARG A 403 -13.00 -4.78 -13.60
CA ARG A 403 -12.15 -3.70 -14.08
C ARG A 403 -10.88 -3.58 -13.24
N LEU A 404 -9.73 -3.42 -13.86
CA LEU A 404 -8.46 -3.17 -13.18
C LEU A 404 -8.26 -1.67 -12.98
N PHE A 405 -8.05 -1.26 -11.75
CA PHE A 405 -7.67 0.10 -11.37
C PHE A 405 -6.19 0.07 -10.97
N ALA A 406 -5.38 0.91 -11.59
CA ALA A 406 -3.97 1.08 -11.27
C ALA A 406 -3.68 2.55 -10.96
N ASN A 407 -3.29 2.82 -9.73
CA ASN A 407 -2.96 4.14 -9.24
C ASN A 407 -1.43 4.27 -9.14
N PHE A 408 -0.84 5.18 -9.94
CA PHE A 408 0.54 5.59 -9.82
C PHE A 408 0.63 6.81 -8.93
N SER A 409 1.21 6.66 -7.76
CA SER A 409 1.54 7.79 -6.88
C SER A 409 3.04 8.06 -6.89
N TYR A 410 3.42 9.32 -7.03
CA TYR A 410 4.80 9.76 -7.06
C TYR A 410 4.95 11.15 -6.42
N ASN A 411 6.18 11.52 -6.10
CA ASN A 411 6.51 12.85 -5.63
C ASN A 411 7.23 13.60 -6.76
N PRO A 412 6.69 14.73 -7.28
CA PRO A 412 7.27 15.47 -8.39
C PRO A 412 8.66 16.02 -8.09
N SER A 413 9.04 16.15 -6.80
CA SER A 413 10.41 16.52 -6.42
C SER A 413 11.41 15.37 -6.56
N THR A 414 10.95 14.12 -6.71
CA THR A 414 11.80 12.92 -6.83
C THR A 414 11.76 12.30 -8.22
N LEU A 415 10.62 12.39 -8.89
CA LEU A 415 10.37 11.91 -10.24
C LEU A 415 9.55 12.98 -10.97
N SER A 416 10.02 13.48 -12.10
CA SER A 416 9.28 14.52 -12.85
C SER A 416 7.93 14.02 -13.35
N ASP A 417 6.98 14.95 -13.53
CA ASP A 417 5.66 14.64 -14.11
C ASP A 417 5.79 13.97 -15.50
N GLU A 418 6.72 14.45 -16.32
CA GLU A 418 7.02 13.85 -17.64
C GLU A 418 7.42 12.38 -17.51
N SER A 419 8.39 12.08 -16.62
CA SER A 419 8.84 10.70 -16.39
C SER A 419 7.72 9.82 -15.85
N ALA A 420 6.86 10.36 -14.98
CA ALA A 420 5.73 9.63 -14.43
C ALA A 420 4.66 9.31 -15.49
N HIS A 421 4.40 10.25 -16.41
CA HIS A 421 3.50 10.01 -17.56
C HIS A 421 4.07 8.96 -18.51
N ILE A 422 5.35 9.04 -18.86
CA ILE A 422 6.02 8.00 -19.68
C ILE A 422 5.84 6.62 -19.05
N LEU A 423 6.06 6.48 -17.74
CA LEU A 423 5.86 5.21 -17.03
C LEU A 423 4.42 4.72 -17.11
N ALA A 424 3.44 5.61 -16.87
CA ALA A 424 2.04 5.26 -16.86
C ALA A 424 1.54 4.87 -18.27
N GLU A 425 1.89 5.63 -19.30
CA GLU A 425 1.53 5.35 -20.69
C GLU A 425 2.14 4.03 -21.18
N ARG A 426 3.42 3.81 -20.89
CA ARG A 426 4.07 2.55 -21.28
C ARG A 426 3.48 1.35 -20.56
N PHE A 427 3.21 1.47 -19.27
CA PHE A 427 2.52 0.44 -18.51
C PHE A 427 1.15 0.12 -19.14
N GLN A 428 0.37 1.16 -19.49
CA GLN A 428 -0.94 1.00 -20.12
C GLN A 428 -0.82 0.26 -21.46
N THR A 429 0.10 0.68 -22.31
CA THR A 429 0.34 0.05 -23.62
C THR A 429 0.68 -1.43 -23.46
N ILE A 430 1.60 -1.79 -22.55
CA ILE A 430 2.00 -3.18 -22.33
C ILE A 430 0.81 -4.05 -21.91
N ILE A 431 -0.03 -3.57 -20.98
CA ILE A 431 -1.21 -4.32 -20.54
C ILE A 431 -2.20 -4.50 -21.71
N GLN A 432 -2.38 -3.47 -22.54
CA GLN A 432 -3.25 -3.48 -23.69
C GLN A 432 -2.77 -4.49 -24.75
N ASP A 433 -1.50 -4.41 -25.12
CA ASP A 433 -0.89 -5.32 -26.11
C ASP A 433 -1.02 -6.80 -25.69
N ILE A 434 -0.76 -7.10 -24.42
CA ILE A 434 -0.92 -8.45 -23.88
C ILE A 434 -2.39 -8.91 -23.94
N ALA A 435 -3.33 -8.02 -23.62
CA ALA A 435 -4.75 -8.35 -23.67
C ALA A 435 -5.26 -8.53 -25.11
N ASP A 436 -4.79 -7.72 -26.05
CA ASP A 436 -5.19 -7.81 -27.45
C ASP A 436 -4.62 -9.08 -28.12
N ASN A 437 -3.38 -9.43 -27.84
CA ASN A 437 -2.78 -10.69 -28.32
C ASN A 437 -3.49 -11.92 -27.76
N GLU A 438 -4.10 -11.84 -26.57
CA GLU A 438 -4.88 -12.95 -25.99
C GLU A 438 -6.25 -13.10 -26.63
N ARG A 439 -6.81 -12.03 -27.21
CA ARG A 439 -8.12 -12.01 -27.88
C ARG A 439 -8.05 -12.51 -29.32
N LEU A 440 -6.88 -12.50 -29.94
CA LEU A 440 -6.73 -13.03 -31.30
C LEU A 440 -6.93 -14.55 -31.29
N PRO A 441 -7.77 -15.13 -32.18
CA PRO A 441 -7.88 -16.58 -32.31
C PRO A 441 -6.53 -17.14 -32.72
N ALA A 442 -6.15 -18.28 -32.12
CA ALA A 442 -4.92 -19.02 -32.43
C ALA A 442 -4.92 -19.56 -33.87
#